data_1c27f545b65c22ddcc722536bca75500
#
_entry.id   1c27f545b65c22ddcc722536bca75500
#
_cell.length_a   1.000
_cell.length_b   1.000
_cell.length_c   1.000
_cell.angle_alpha   90.00
_cell.angle_beta   90.00
_cell.angle_gamma   90.00
#
_symmetry.space_group_name_H-M   'P 1'
#
loop_
_entity.id
_entity.type
_entity.pdbx_description
1 polymer ?
#
loop_
_entity_poly.entity_id
_entity_poly.type
_entity_poly.pdbx_seq_one_letter_code
_entity_poly.pdbx_strand_id
1 'polypeptide(L)'
;MPVPKRHPARQKYRLLELTRIAKKLNLPINKQPKFFPPKDPHLPAKFVIASNKMGNKLSFGNECLKYLWSLEKDISDFNILEEICEKLSLNFEEIKKIALNDEIKKEYQQNSEDAIKNDVFGAPSYVFNNEIFWGQDRLDYLEEALKK
;
A
#
# COMPACT_ATOMS: atom_id res chain seq x y z
N MET A 1 -3.90 8.40 14.26
CA MET A 1 -5.21 7.97 14.82
C MET A 1 -5.96 7.17 13.77
N PRO A 2 -6.38 5.92 14.04
CA PRO A 2 -7.15 5.07 13.13
C PRO A 2 -8.43 5.75 12.65
N VAL A 3 -8.86 5.46 11.40
CA VAL A 3 -10.02 6.12 10.76
C VAL A 3 -11.29 6.07 11.63
N PRO A 4 -11.66 4.94 12.27
CA PRO A 4 -12.88 4.88 13.10
C PRO A 4 -12.83 5.76 14.35
N LYS A 5 -11.63 6.12 14.82
CA LYS A 5 -11.42 6.96 16.01
C LYS A 5 -11.33 8.46 15.69
N ARG A 6 -11.41 8.84 14.41
CA ARG A 6 -11.39 10.26 14.00
C ARG A 6 -12.73 10.92 14.24
N HIS A 7 -12.72 12.25 14.45
CA HIS A 7 -13.95 13.04 14.57
C HIS A 7 -14.91 12.79 13.38
N PRO A 8 -16.24 12.65 13.59
CA PRO A 8 -17.18 12.32 12.53
C PRO A 8 -17.12 13.24 11.30
N ALA A 9 -16.89 14.54 11.49
CA ALA A 9 -16.72 15.48 10.38
C ALA A 9 -15.52 15.11 9.49
N ARG A 10 -14.40 14.65 10.08
CA ARG A 10 -13.23 14.19 9.32
C ARG A 10 -13.48 12.89 8.57
N GLN A 11 -14.30 12.02 9.12
CA GLN A 11 -14.69 10.76 8.44
C GLN A 11 -15.56 11.07 7.22
N LYS A 12 -16.55 11.97 7.35
CA LYS A 12 -17.38 12.45 6.23
C LYS A 12 -16.54 13.14 5.15
N TYR A 13 -15.65 14.03 5.55
CA TYR A 13 -14.76 14.72 4.62
C TYR A 13 -13.86 13.76 3.85
N ARG A 14 -13.32 12.74 4.52
CA ARG A 14 -12.54 11.69 3.85
C ARG A 14 -13.31 11.02 2.70
N LEU A 15 -14.58 10.66 2.94
CA LEU A 15 -15.41 10.03 1.90
C LEU A 15 -15.67 10.98 0.73
N LEU A 16 -15.84 12.27 1.00
CA LEU A 16 -15.98 13.31 -0.01
C LEU A 16 -14.71 13.43 -0.85
N GLU A 17 -13.54 13.47 -0.20
CA GLU A 17 -12.23 13.55 -0.88
C GLU A 17 -11.98 12.29 -1.74
N LEU A 18 -12.26 11.10 -1.22
CA LEU A 18 -12.17 9.86 -2.02
C LEU A 18 -13.03 9.95 -3.29
N THR A 19 -14.24 10.50 -3.20
CA THR A 19 -15.11 10.67 -4.36
C THR A 19 -14.52 11.65 -5.39
N ARG A 20 -13.99 12.79 -4.92
CA ARG A 20 -13.38 13.81 -5.77
C ARG A 20 -12.14 13.30 -6.50
N ILE A 21 -11.24 12.65 -5.75
CA ILE A 21 -9.98 12.12 -6.27
C ILE A 21 -10.25 10.98 -7.25
N ALA A 22 -11.14 10.04 -6.89
CA ALA A 22 -11.53 8.94 -7.76
C ALA A 22 -12.09 9.45 -9.09
N LYS A 23 -12.97 10.46 -9.05
CA LYS A 23 -13.51 11.09 -10.26
C LYS A 23 -12.43 11.80 -11.08
N LYS A 24 -11.56 12.58 -10.42
CA LYS A 24 -10.48 13.33 -11.08
C LYS A 24 -9.49 12.41 -11.79
N LEU A 25 -9.16 11.28 -11.17
CA LEU A 25 -8.17 10.32 -11.68
C LEU A 25 -8.80 9.14 -12.44
N ASN A 26 -10.12 9.14 -12.60
CA ASN A 26 -10.88 8.04 -13.22
C ASN A 26 -10.58 6.67 -12.58
N LEU A 27 -10.53 6.63 -11.23
CA LEU A 27 -10.24 5.41 -10.47
C LEU A 27 -11.55 4.73 -10.05
N PRO A 28 -11.77 3.45 -10.43
CA PRO A 28 -12.96 2.69 -10.04
C PRO A 28 -12.82 2.15 -8.61
N ILE A 29 -12.87 3.02 -7.59
CA ILE A 29 -12.73 2.61 -6.21
C ILE A 29 -14.06 2.61 -5.45
N ASN A 30 -14.23 1.62 -4.57
CA ASN A 30 -15.27 1.60 -3.56
C ASN A 30 -14.85 2.46 -2.37
N LYS A 31 -15.68 3.41 -1.95
CA LYS A 31 -15.34 4.33 -0.85
C LYS A 31 -15.22 3.63 0.50
N GLN A 32 -15.91 2.52 0.66
CA GLN A 32 -15.96 1.68 1.86
C GLN A 32 -15.91 0.21 1.43
N PRO A 33 -14.74 -0.28 0.98
CA PRO A 33 -14.63 -1.65 0.50
C PRO A 33 -14.85 -2.66 1.62
N LYS A 34 -15.47 -3.79 1.28
CA LYS A 34 -15.91 -4.82 2.21
C LYS A 34 -14.81 -5.36 3.12
N PHE A 35 -13.58 -5.47 2.60
CA PHE A 35 -12.44 -6.06 3.31
C PHE A 35 -11.43 -5.01 3.80
N PHE A 36 -11.87 -3.77 4.00
CA PHE A 36 -11.01 -2.72 4.56
C PHE A 36 -11.42 -2.38 6.01
N PRO A 37 -10.48 -2.41 6.97
CA PRO A 37 -9.09 -2.87 6.84
C PRO A 37 -8.98 -4.38 6.60
N PRO A 38 -7.90 -4.86 5.94
CA PRO A 38 -7.66 -6.29 5.78
C PRO A 38 -7.56 -7.00 7.14
N LYS A 39 -7.95 -8.27 7.22
CA LYS A 39 -7.83 -9.08 8.45
C LYS A 39 -6.37 -9.22 8.90
N ASP A 40 -5.49 -9.48 7.95
CA ASP A 40 -4.04 -9.48 8.14
C ASP A 40 -3.38 -8.53 7.12
N PRO A 41 -3.07 -7.27 7.50
CA PRO A 41 -2.37 -6.34 6.63
C PRO A 41 -0.89 -6.70 6.42
N HIS A 42 -0.33 -7.56 7.27
CA HIS A 42 1.08 -7.93 7.22
C HIS A 42 1.39 -8.95 6.12
N LEU A 43 0.44 -9.84 5.82
CA LEU A 43 0.62 -10.87 4.79
C LEU A 43 0.84 -10.26 3.40
N PRO A 44 -0.06 -9.42 2.85
CA PRO A 44 0.16 -8.80 1.53
C PRO A 44 1.41 -7.91 1.50
N ALA A 45 1.77 -7.23 2.59
CA ALA A 45 2.98 -6.42 2.65
C ALA A 45 4.26 -7.27 2.49
N LYS A 46 4.31 -8.46 3.09
CA LYS A 46 5.43 -9.39 2.89
C LYS A 46 5.51 -9.92 1.45
N PHE A 47 4.36 -10.16 0.82
CA PHE A 47 4.31 -10.52 -0.60
C PHE A 47 4.80 -9.39 -1.51
N VAL A 48 4.50 -8.13 -1.18
CA VAL A 48 5.07 -6.96 -1.88
C VAL A 48 6.59 -6.95 -1.78
N ILE A 49 7.16 -7.15 -0.58
CA ILE A 49 8.61 -7.18 -0.40
C ILE A 49 9.23 -8.34 -1.20
N ALA A 50 8.64 -9.55 -1.13
CA ALA A 50 9.10 -10.71 -1.86
C ALA A 50 9.08 -10.48 -3.39
N SER A 51 7.99 -9.93 -3.92
CA SER A 51 7.88 -9.63 -5.35
C SER A 51 8.87 -8.55 -5.82
N ASN A 52 9.17 -7.58 -4.96
CA ASN A 52 10.19 -6.57 -5.25
C ASN A 52 11.60 -7.18 -5.40
N LYS A 53 11.95 -8.17 -4.56
CA LYS A 53 13.20 -8.92 -4.69
C LYS A 53 13.30 -9.69 -6.03
N MET A 54 12.15 -10.07 -6.58
CA MET A 54 12.06 -10.71 -7.90
C MET A 54 11.97 -9.70 -9.07
N GLY A 55 12.16 -8.41 -8.82
CA GLY A 55 12.18 -7.37 -9.85
C GLY A 55 10.83 -6.76 -10.20
N ASN A 56 9.74 -7.15 -9.54
CA ASN A 56 8.39 -6.64 -9.83
C ASN A 56 8.06 -5.29 -9.20
N LYS A 57 9.01 -4.63 -8.59
CA LYS A 57 8.87 -3.30 -7.97
C LYS A 57 7.41 -3.01 -7.52
N LEU A 58 6.84 -1.88 -7.84
CA LEU A 58 5.51 -1.48 -7.34
C LEU A 58 4.30 -2.27 -7.89
N SER A 59 4.48 -3.15 -8.87
CA SER A 59 3.35 -3.79 -9.58
C SER A 59 2.48 -4.64 -8.67
N PHE A 60 3.07 -5.47 -7.80
CA PHE A 60 2.31 -6.32 -6.89
C PHE A 60 1.50 -5.50 -5.87
N GLY A 61 2.12 -4.47 -5.28
CA GLY A 61 1.44 -3.56 -4.35
C GLY A 61 0.26 -2.82 -4.99
N ASN A 62 0.42 -2.35 -6.23
CA ASN A 62 -0.65 -1.70 -6.98
C ASN A 62 -1.83 -2.64 -7.25
N GLU A 63 -1.57 -3.90 -7.60
CA GLU A 63 -2.64 -4.89 -7.77
C GLU A 63 -3.32 -5.22 -6.44
N CYS A 64 -2.59 -5.37 -5.33
CA CYS A 64 -3.20 -5.52 -4.00
C CYS A 64 -4.18 -4.38 -3.69
N LEU A 65 -3.77 -3.12 -3.94
CA LEU A 65 -4.65 -1.97 -3.74
C LEU A 65 -5.88 -2.01 -4.64
N LYS A 66 -5.73 -2.40 -5.90
CA LYS A 66 -6.84 -2.55 -6.84
C LYS A 66 -7.81 -3.66 -6.43
N TYR A 67 -7.28 -4.81 -6.02
CA TYR A 67 -8.09 -5.94 -5.55
C TYR A 67 -8.90 -5.55 -4.31
N LEU A 68 -8.30 -4.86 -3.36
CA LEU A 68 -8.96 -4.40 -2.16
C LEU A 68 -10.01 -3.31 -2.43
N TRP A 69 -9.58 -2.23 -3.12
CA TRP A 69 -10.39 -1.01 -3.24
C TRP A 69 -11.39 -1.01 -4.40
N SER A 70 -11.10 -1.75 -5.48
CA SER A 70 -11.98 -1.76 -6.68
C SER A 70 -12.73 -3.07 -6.83
N LEU A 71 -12.10 -4.21 -6.54
CA LEU A 71 -12.67 -5.54 -6.77
C LEU A 71 -13.27 -6.15 -5.49
N GLU A 72 -13.14 -5.49 -4.35
CA GLU A 72 -13.63 -5.95 -3.05
C GLU A 72 -13.19 -7.37 -2.68
N LYS A 73 -11.90 -7.67 -2.91
CA LYS A 73 -11.28 -8.95 -2.59
C LYS A 73 -10.49 -8.86 -1.27
N ASP A 74 -10.46 -9.97 -0.52
CA ASP A 74 -9.66 -10.05 0.73
C ASP A 74 -8.21 -10.37 0.41
N ILE A 75 -7.36 -9.37 0.39
CA ILE A 75 -5.91 -9.54 0.13
C ILE A 75 -5.15 -10.24 1.27
N SER A 76 -5.85 -10.64 2.36
CA SER A 76 -5.30 -11.51 3.39
C SER A 76 -5.50 -13.00 3.06
N ASP A 77 -6.18 -13.33 1.95
CA ASP A 77 -6.41 -14.69 1.48
C ASP A 77 -5.33 -15.10 0.47
N PHE A 78 -4.71 -16.26 0.69
CA PHE A 78 -3.70 -16.81 -0.23
C PHE A 78 -4.24 -17.02 -1.64
N ASN A 79 -5.49 -17.43 -1.81
CA ASN A 79 -6.11 -17.59 -3.14
C ASN A 79 -6.14 -16.25 -3.91
N ILE A 80 -6.38 -15.15 -3.22
CA ILE A 80 -6.38 -13.81 -3.82
C ILE A 80 -4.97 -13.35 -4.15
N LEU A 81 -3.98 -13.68 -3.31
CA LEU A 81 -2.57 -13.39 -3.60
C LEU A 81 -2.06 -14.25 -4.78
N GLU A 82 -2.56 -15.48 -4.93
CA GLU A 82 -2.30 -16.34 -6.09
C GLU A 82 -2.88 -15.74 -7.38
N GLU A 83 -4.16 -15.31 -7.37
CA GLU A 83 -4.78 -14.59 -8.50
C GLU A 83 -3.93 -13.37 -8.94
N ILE A 84 -3.37 -12.63 -7.97
CA ILE A 84 -2.50 -11.48 -8.26
C ILE A 84 -1.18 -11.94 -8.89
N CYS A 85 -0.58 -13.03 -8.38
CA CYS A 85 0.63 -13.63 -8.96
C CYS A 85 0.40 -14.05 -10.41
N GLU A 86 -0.66 -14.81 -10.67
CA GLU A 86 -1.03 -15.25 -12.02
C GLU A 86 -1.17 -14.08 -12.98
N LYS A 87 -1.91 -13.04 -12.57
CA LYS A 87 -2.10 -11.83 -13.36
C LYS A 87 -0.80 -11.13 -13.72
N LEU A 88 0.19 -11.17 -12.84
CA LEU A 88 1.51 -10.57 -13.03
C LEU A 88 2.53 -11.54 -13.64
N SER A 89 2.10 -12.74 -14.02
CA SER A 89 2.97 -13.82 -14.54
C SER A 89 4.10 -14.19 -13.56
N LEU A 90 3.77 -14.23 -12.27
CA LEU A 90 4.67 -14.57 -11.17
C LEU A 90 4.39 -15.98 -10.67
N ASN A 91 5.44 -16.68 -10.23
CA ASN A 91 5.29 -17.98 -9.58
C ASN A 91 4.82 -17.78 -8.13
N PHE A 92 3.58 -18.17 -7.83
CA PHE A 92 2.98 -17.99 -6.50
C PHE A 92 3.74 -18.78 -5.42
N GLU A 93 4.07 -20.05 -5.66
CA GLU A 93 4.75 -20.87 -4.64
C GLU A 93 6.16 -20.35 -4.32
N GLU A 94 6.86 -19.82 -5.33
CA GLU A 94 8.15 -19.17 -5.12
C GLU A 94 8.04 -17.91 -4.29
N ILE A 95 7.12 -17.01 -4.65
CA ILE A 95 6.88 -15.76 -3.89
C ILE A 95 6.42 -16.07 -2.48
N LYS A 96 5.50 -17.01 -2.30
CA LYS A 96 5.00 -17.45 -1.00
C LYS A 96 6.12 -17.98 -0.10
N LYS A 97 6.99 -18.81 -0.65
CA LYS A 97 8.17 -19.32 0.08
C LYS A 97 9.08 -18.19 0.54
N ILE A 98 9.32 -17.19 -0.32
CA ILE A 98 10.11 -16.01 0.02
C ILE A 98 9.38 -15.16 1.07
N ALA A 99 8.11 -14.81 0.84
CA ALA A 99 7.32 -13.94 1.70
C ALA A 99 7.17 -14.46 3.14
N LEU A 100 7.19 -15.78 3.32
CA LEU A 100 7.03 -16.42 4.63
C LEU A 100 8.35 -16.74 5.33
N ASN A 101 9.50 -16.46 4.72
CA ASN A 101 10.79 -16.72 5.34
C ASN A 101 11.16 -15.66 6.42
N ASP A 102 12.12 -16.00 7.28
CA ASP A 102 12.57 -15.11 8.36
C ASP A 102 13.31 -13.87 7.84
N GLU A 103 13.91 -13.92 6.67
CA GLU A 103 14.58 -12.77 6.05
C GLU A 103 13.57 -11.68 5.73
N ILE A 104 12.46 -12.02 5.05
CA ILE A 104 11.41 -11.05 4.73
C ILE A 104 10.72 -10.53 5.99
N LYS A 105 10.55 -11.37 7.00
CA LYS A 105 10.02 -10.92 8.29
C LYS A 105 10.91 -9.85 8.94
N LYS A 106 12.22 -10.06 8.91
CA LYS A 106 13.19 -9.06 9.42
C LYS A 106 13.18 -7.79 8.58
N GLU A 107 13.16 -7.91 7.25
CA GLU A 107 13.09 -6.75 6.34
C GLU A 107 11.80 -5.95 6.55
N TYR A 108 10.66 -6.63 6.69
CA TYR A 108 9.39 -5.97 7.00
C TYR A 108 9.46 -5.18 8.32
N GLN A 109 10.09 -5.75 9.34
CA GLN A 109 10.29 -5.07 10.62
C GLN A 109 11.25 -3.89 10.46
N GLN A 110 12.37 -4.08 9.77
CA GLN A 110 13.36 -3.03 9.50
C GLN A 110 12.73 -1.84 8.74
N ASN A 111 11.92 -2.11 7.73
CA ASN A 111 11.19 -1.06 7.00
C ASN A 111 10.31 -0.21 7.92
N SER A 112 9.69 -0.84 8.94
CA SER A 112 8.89 -0.12 9.93
C SER A 112 9.76 0.73 10.87
N GLU A 113 10.90 0.21 11.30
CA GLU A 113 11.87 0.92 12.14
C GLU A 113 12.49 2.10 11.37
N ASP A 114 12.82 1.91 10.09
CA ASP A 114 13.33 2.97 9.22
C ASP A 114 12.30 4.07 8.98
N ALA A 115 11.03 3.72 8.82
CA ALA A 115 9.95 4.69 8.71
C ALA A 115 9.83 5.55 9.99
N ILE A 116 9.90 4.91 11.17
CA ILE A 116 9.88 5.62 12.46
C ILE A 116 11.10 6.53 12.60
N LYS A 117 12.29 6.02 12.27
CA LYS A 117 13.55 6.77 12.35
C LYS A 117 13.56 8.01 11.45
N ASN A 118 12.84 7.96 10.33
CA ASN A 118 12.69 9.07 9.39
C ASN A 118 11.40 9.90 9.65
N ASP A 119 10.83 9.81 10.86
CA ASP A 119 9.64 10.56 11.28
C ASP A 119 8.41 10.37 10.37
N VAL A 120 8.29 9.24 9.68
CA VAL A 120 7.14 8.93 8.82
C VAL A 120 5.91 8.64 9.69
N PHE A 121 4.93 9.52 9.64
CA PHE A 121 3.70 9.45 10.47
C PHE A 121 2.43 9.11 9.68
N GLY A 122 2.52 8.93 8.38
CA GLY A 122 1.37 8.62 7.52
C GLY A 122 1.76 8.11 6.13
N ALA A 123 0.78 7.62 5.41
CA ALA A 123 0.96 7.11 4.04
C ALA A 123 0.01 7.86 3.07
N PRO A 124 0.46 8.12 1.83
CA PRO A 124 1.82 7.94 1.32
C PRO A 124 2.80 8.97 1.91
N SER A 125 4.04 8.56 2.18
CA SER A 125 5.15 9.46 2.51
C SER A 125 6.33 9.12 1.62
N TYR A 126 7.04 10.16 1.20
CA TYR A 126 8.29 10.06 0.44
C TYR A 126 9.37 10.75 1.25
N VAL A 127 10.52 10.12 1.39
CA VAL A 127 11.68 10.70 2.10
C VAL A 127 12.80 10.88 1.09
N PHE A 128 13.26 12.12 0.93
CA PHE A 128 14.38 12.45 0.05
C PHE A 128 15.27 13.50 0.72
N ASN A 129 16.59 13.24 0.80
CA ASN A 129 17.55 14.10 1.46
C ASN A 129 17.15 14.53 2.88
N ASN A 130 16.63 13.59 3.69
CA ASN A 130 16.13 13.81 5.05
C ASN A 130 14.91 14.75 5.15
N GLU A 131 14.22 15.00 4.05
CA GLU A 131 12.98 15.77 3.99
C GLU A 131 11.80 14.85 3.70
N ILE A 132 10.66 15.06 4.40
CA ILE A 132 9.44 14.27 4.24
C ILE A 132 8.43 15.03 3.38
N PHE A 133 7.92 14.33 2.36
CA PHE A 133 6.79 14.78 1.53
C PHE A 133 5.60 13.87 1.81
N TRP A 134 4.67 14.32 2.63
CA TRP A 134 3.51 13.51 3.03
C TRP A 134 2.26 13.89 2.26
N GLY A 135 1.66 12.92 1.60
CA GLY A 135 0.39 13.02 0.90
C GLY A 135 0.53 12.90 -0.62
N GLN A 136 -0.53 12.45 -1.26
CA GLN A 136 -0.62 12.34 -2.72
C GLN A 136 -0.67 13.71 -3.43
N ASP A 137 -0.84 14.77 -2.67
CA ASP A 137 -0.98 16.18 -3.11
C ASP A 137 0.30 17.00 -2.84
N ARG A 138 1.44 16.32 -2.64
CA ARG A 138 2.76 16.94 -2.41
C ARG A 138 3.83 16.44 -3.38
N LEU A 139 3.41 15.81 -4.48
CA LEU A 139 4.33 15.24 -5.46
C LEU A 139 5.06 16.30 -6.28
N ASP A 140 4.47 17.45 -6.48
CA ASP A 140 5.09 18.63 -7.10
C ASP A 140 6.29 19.13 -6.30
N TYR A 141 6.18 19.25 -4.98
CA TYR A 141 7.32 19.60 -4.12
C TYR A 141 8.42 18.55 -4.14
N LEU A 142 8.05 17.26 -4.14
CA LEU A 142 9.03 16.17 -4.30
C LEU A 142 9.74 16.26 -5.65
N GLU A 143 9.00 16.51 -6.73
CA GLU A 143 9.56 16.67 -8.07
C GLU A 143 10.56 17.84 -8.13
N GLU A 144 10.25 18.96 -7.51
CA GLU A 144 11.16 20.12 -7.40
C GLU A 144 12.43 19.77 -6.62
N ALA A 145 12.32 19.00 -5.53
CA ALA A 145 13.45 18.56 -4.74
C ALA A 145 14.36 17.59 -5.50
N LEU A 146 13.79 16.72 -6.33
CA LEU A 146 14.52 15.75 -7.16
C LEU A 146 15.30 16.41 -8.32
N LYS A 147 14.96 17.66 -8.71
CA LYS A 147 15.61 18.41 -9.80
C LYS A 147 16.83 19.23 -9.33
N LYS A 148 17.02 19.36 -8.03
CA LYS A 148 18.16 20.07 -7.40
C LYS A 148 19.33 19.12 -7.18
#